data_0c12cdeb5e97d3e24fe6dbe379485aa4
#
_entry.id   0c12cdeb5e97d3e24fe6dbe379485aa4
#
_cell.length_a   1.000
_cell.length_b   1.000
_cell.length_c   1.000
_cell.angle_alpha   90.00
_cell.angle_beta   90.00
_cell.angle_gamma   90.00
#
_symmetry.space_group_name_H-M   'P 1'
#
loop_
_entity.id
_entity.type
_entity.pdbx_description
1 polymer ?
#
loop_
_entity_poly.entity_id
_entity_poly.type
_entity_poly.pdbx_seq_one_letter_code
_entity_poly.pdbx_strand_id
1 'polypeptide(L)'
;MTQLFRKIINDPVYGFITIRHPFIFQLINHPAFQRLRRISQLGLSHLVYPGAIHNRFQHALGAMHLMQNAIDELRVRGVEITKAEEEGLLAAILLHDIGHGPYSHALEHSIVGGVHHEDISAGLMDQMNRDLNGGLQLAIDIFNNQYHKPLS
;
A
#
# COMPACT_ATOMS: atom_id res chain seq x y z
N MET A 1 12.68 27.72 8.12
CA MET A 1 12.73 26.34 8.63
C MET A 1 11.62 25.56 7.96
N THR A 2 11.94 24.64 7.06
CA THR A 2 10.95 23.75 6.43
C THR A 2 10.49 22.78 7.51
N GLN A 3 9.25 22.88 7.95
CA GLN A 3 8.70 21.97 8.96
C GLN A 3 8.72 20.55 8.40
N LEU A 4 9.45 19.66 9.04
CA LEU A 4 9.55 18.27 8.63
C LEU A 4 8.18 17.61 8.81
N PHE A 5 7.57 17.16 7.71
CA PHE A 5 6.29 16.44 7.79
C PHE A 5 6.50 15.09 8.49
N ARG A 6 5.72 14.85 9.53
CA ARG A 6 5.75 13.59 10.28
C ARG A 6 4.39 13.28 10.86
N LYS A 7 3.83 12.11 10.55
CA LYS A 7 2.66 11.53 11.20
C LYS A 7 3.02 10.16 11.75
N ILE A 8 2.37 9.76 12.83
CA ILE A 8 2.63 8.49 13.50
C ILE A 8 1.32 7.72 13.61
N ILE A 9 1.38 6.44 13.24
CA ILE A 9 0.29 5.47 13.44
C ILE A 9 0.82 4.40 14.38
N ASN A 10 0.07 4.10 15.44
CA ASN A 10 0.41 3.01 16.34
C ASN A 10 -0.10 1.68 15.76
N ASP A 11 0.81 0.73 15.61
CA ASP A 11 0.53 -0.60 15.09
C ASP A 11 0.88 -1.67 16.15
N PRO A 12 0.05 -2.71 16.36
CA PRO A 12 0.29 -3.70 17.40
C PRO A 12 1.50 -4.60 17.15
N VAL A 13 1.99 -4.68 15.90
CA VAL A 13 3.13 -5.52 15.50
C VAL A 13 4.43 -4.70 15.44
N TYR A 14 4.38 -3.56 14.76
CA TYR A 14 5.56 -2.72 14.47
C TYR A 14 5.74 -1.56 15.45
N GLY A 15 4.79 -1.33 16.36
CA GLY A 15 4.81 -0.15 17.23
C GLY A 15 4.49 1.13 16.46
N PHE A 16 5.41 2.08 16.43
CA PHE A 16 5.16 3.37 15.78
C PHE A 16 5.59 3.38 14.32
N ILE A 17 4.62 3.27 13.41
CA ILE A 17 4.84 3.47 11.98
C ILE A 17 4.87 4.97 11.69
N THR A 18 5.99 5.48 11.20
CA THR A 18 6.17 6.89 10.86
C THR A 18 5.91 7.14 9.40
N ILE A 19 4.97 8.03 9.09
CA ILE A 19 4.70 8.52 7.74
C ILE A 19 5.51 9.79 7.52
N ARG A 20 6.47 9.74 6.59
CA ARG A 20 7.43 10.83 6.32
C ARG A 20 7.02 11.71 5.14
N HIS A 21 6.11 11.23 4.28
CA HIS A 21 5.71 11.88 3.03
C HIS A 21 4.27 12.36 3.10
N PRO A 22 3.99 13.67 2.85
CA PRO A 22 2.63 14.19 2.79
C PRO A 22 1.74 13.45 1.79
N PHE A 23 2.30 13.09 0.63
CA PHE A 23 1.58 12.34 -0.41
C PHE A 23 1.13 10.97 0.08
N ILE A 24 1.99 10.21 0.74
CA ILE A 24 1.62 8.91 1.34
C ILE A 24 0.52 9.08 2.37
N PHE A 25 0.57 10.13 3.19
CA PHE A 25 -0.50 10.42 4.14
C PHE A 25 -1.83 10.76 3.46
N GLN A 26 -1.78 11.44 2.32
CA GLN A 26 -2.96 11.71 1.49
C GLN A 26 -3.57 10.41 0.94
N LEU A 27 -2.75 9.48 0.45
CA LEU A 27 -3.20 8.15 0.01
C LEU A 27 -3.85 7.36 1.15
N ILE A 28 -3.25 7.36 2.34
CA ILE A 28 -3.82 6.68 3.53
C ILE A 28 -5.20 7.24 3.87
N ASN A 29 -5.42 8.55 3.72
CA ASN A 29 -6.72 9.17 4.00
C ASN A 29 -7.73 9.07 2.84
N HIS A 30 -7.33 8.58 1.68
CA HIS A 30 -8.24 8.43 0.55
C HIS A 30 -9.35 7.42 0.86
N PRO A 31 -10.63 7.70 0.50
CA PRO A 31 -11.76 6.82 0.83
C PRO A 31 -11.58 5.38 0.35
N ALA A 32 -11.00 5.17 -0.84
CA ALA A 32 -10.71 3.84 -1.38
C ALA A 32 -9.77 3.05 -0.47
N PHE A 33 -8.74 3.69 0.11
CA PHE A 33 -7.82 3.06 1.05
C PHE A 33 -8.44 2.86 2.44
N GLN A 34 -9.19 3.83 2.94
CA GLN A 34 -9.87 3.74 4.24
C GLN A 34 -10.91 2.59 4.28
N ARG A 35 -11.47 2.20 3.14
CA ARG A 35 -12.34 1.01 2.99
C ARG A 35 -11.69 -0.25 3.54
N LEU A 36 -10.37 -0.41 3.41
CA LEU A 36 -9.60 -1.59 3.85
C LEU A 36 -9.68 -1.85 5.36
N ARG A 37 -10.05 -0.86 6.17
CA ARG A 37 -10.28 -1.03 7.61
C ARG A 37 -11.42 -1.99 7.93
N ARG A 38 -12.35 -2.19 6.98
CA ARG A 38 -13.53 -3.04 7.14
C ARG A 38 -13.38 -4.39 6.43
N ILE A 39 -12.20 -4.70 5.92
CA ILE A 39 -11.94 -5.95 5.20
C ILE A 39 -10.90 -6.75 5.99
N SER A 40 -11.33 -7.89 6.54
CA SER A 40 -10.45 -8.84 7.23
C SER A 40 -9.40 -9.39 6.26
N GLN A 41 -8.13 -9.44 6.70
CA GLN A 41 -7.03 -9.98 5.88
C GLN A 41 -7.25 -11.45 5.53
N LEU A 42 -7.67 -12.25 6.50
CA LEU A 42 -7.81 -13.69 6.38
C LEU A 42 -9.28 -14.17 6.34
N GLY A 43 -10.19 -13.32 5.86
CA GLY A 43 -11.61 -13.66 5.73
C GLY A 43 -12.23 -14.13 7.05
N LEU A 44 -12.73 -15.37 7.10
CA LEU A 44 -13.39 -15.95 8.27
C LEU A 44 -12.43 -16.75 9.18
N SER A 45 -11.13 -16.74 8.94
CA SER A 45 -10.16 -17.51 9.71
C SER A 45 -10.16 -17.21 11.21
N HIS A 46 -10.61 -16.01 11.61
CA HIS A 46 -10.74 -15.62 13.01
C HIS A 46 -11.74 -16.49 13.81
N LEU A 47 -12.65 -17.19 13.12
CA LEU A 47 -13.58 -18.13 13.77
C LEU A 47 -12.86 -19.38 14.31
N VAL A 48 -11.71 -19.73 13.70
CA VAL A 48 -10.88 -20.87 14.12
C VAL A 48 -9.62 -20.39 14.85
N TYR A 49 -9.05 -19.28 14.40
CA TYR A 49 -7.87 -18.66 14.97
C TYR A 49 -8.21 -17.28 15.54
N PRO A 50 -8.60 -17.17 16.82
CA PRO A 50 -9.12 -15.91 17.41
C PRO A 50 -8.16 -14.71 17.29
N GLY A 51 -6.85 -14.94 17.18
CA GLY A 51 -5.84 -13.90 16.96
C GLY A 51 -5.77 -13.35 15.53
N ALA A 52 -6.45 -13.98 14.56
CA ALA A 52 -6.43 -13.58 13.14
C ALA A 52 -7.46 -12.47 12.84
N ILE A 53 -7.43 -11.38 13.61
CA ILE A 53 -8.39 -10.26 13.55
C ILE A 53 -7.91 -9.04 12.78
N HIS A 54 -6.67 -9.05 12.26
CA HIS A 54 -6.12 -7.93 11.52
C HIS A 54 -6.83 -7.73 10.18
N ASN A 55 -6.91 -6.48 9.75
CA ASN A 55 -7.54 -6.08 8.51
C ASN A 55 -6.51 -5.71 7.44
N ARG A 56 -6.98 -5.54 6.19
CA ARG A 56 -6.11 -5.19 5.06
C ARG A 56 -5.46 -3.82 5.20
N PHE A 57 -6.09 -2.89 5.90
CA PHE A 57 -5.48 -1.60 6.21
C PHE A 57 -4.20 -1.75 7.05
N GLN A 58 -4.24 -2.57 8.11
CA GLN A 58 -3.07 -2.85 8.95
C GLN A 58 -1.97 -3.57 8.15
N HIS A 59 -2.34 -4.56 7.34
CA HIS A 59 -1.42 -5.26 6.44
C HIS A 59 -0.70 -4.30 5.50
N ALA A 60 -1.44 -3.43 4.81
CA ALA A 60 -0.88 -2.47 3.87
C ALA A 60 0.08 -1.46 4.53
N LEU A 61 -0.27 -0.96 5.73
CA LEU A 61 0.61 -0.09 6.51
C LEU A 61 1.88 -0.81 6.96
N GLY A 62 1.77 -2.08 7.38
CA GLY A 62 2.92 -2.90 7.77
C GLY A 62 3.85 -3.17 6.58
N ALA A 63 3.29 -3.49 5.41
CA ALA A 63 4.05 -3.68 4.19
C ALA A 63 4.80 -2.40 3.78
N MET A 64 4.14 -1.25 3.84
CA MET A 64 4.77 0.05 3.60
C MET A 64 5.91 0.34 4.60
N HIS A 65 5.71 0.03 5.88
CA HIS A 65 6.74 0.21 6.91
C HIS A 65 7.98 -0.64 6.62
N LEU A 66 7.81 -1.89 6.23
CA LEU A 66 8.92 -2.77 5.85
C LEU A 66 9.63 -2.28 4.58
N MET A 67 8.89 -1.77 3.60
CA MET A 67 9.46 -1.15 2.40
C MET A 67 10.32 0.07 2.76
N GLN A 68 9.84 0.93 3.67
CA GLN A 68 10.61 2.08 4.14
C GLN A 68 11.94 1.64 4.79
N ASN A 69 11.90 0.61 5.63
CA ASN A 69 13.10 0.07 6.25
C ASN A 69 14.07 -0.53 5.21
N ALA A 70 13.55 -1.21 4.19
CA ALA A 70 14.35 -1.75 3.09
C ALA A 70 15.02 -0.63 2.28
N ILE A 71 14.32 0.46 1.98
CA ILE A 71 14.87 1.64 1.30
C ILE A 71 15.99 2.28 2.14
N ASP A 72 15.74 2.47 3.43
CA ASP A 72 16.74 3.04 4.36
C ASP A 72 18.01 2.16 4.39
N GLU A 73 17.86 0.82 4.46
CA GLU A 73 18.99 -0.12 4.44
C GLU A 73 19.76 -0.13 3.10
N LEU A 74 19.05 -0.09 1.97
CA LEU A 74 19.67 -0.01 0.64
C LEU A 74 20.49 1.27 0.48
N ARG A 75 20.01 2.40 0.99
CA ARG A 75 20.76 3.66 1.00
C ARG A 75 22.04 3.58 1.84
N VAL A 76 21.98 2.92 3.01
CA VAL A 76 23.18 2.67 3.84
C VAL A 76 24.21 1.85 3.08
N ARG A 77 23.79 0.94 2.20
CA ARG A 77 24.66 0.14 1.33
C ARG A 77 25.12 0.86 0.06
N GLY A 78 24.80 2.13 -0.08
CA GLY A 78 25.22 2.96 -1.21
C GLY A 78 24.33 2.89 -2.46
N VAL A 79 23.15 2.28 -2.36
CA VAL A 79 22.19 2.30 -3.48
C VAL A 79 21.51 3.67 -3.53
N GLU A 80 21.64 4.34 -4.65
CA GLU A 80 20.95 5.61 -4.88
C GLU A 80 19.46 5.35 -5.12
N ILE A 81 18.61 5.90 -4.23
CA ILE A 81 17.15 5.89 -4.36
C ILE A 81 16.70 7.33 -4.23
N THR A 82 16.16 7.89 -5.30
CA THR A 82 15.64 9.25 -5.32
C THR A 82 14.39 9.38 -4.45
N LYS A 83 14.03 10.61 -4.09
CA LYS A 83 12.81 10.87 -3.32
C LYS A 83 11.55 10.44 -4.09
N ALA A 84 11.53 10.62 -5.41
CA ALA A 84 10.42 10.20 -6.26
C ALA A 84 10.28 8.68 -6.30
N GLU A 85 11.39 7.94 -6.44
CA GLU A 85 11.40 6.47 -6.38
C GLU A 85 10.93 5.96 -5.01
N GLU A 86 11.38 6.58 -3.92
CA GLU A 86 10.90 6.24 -2.55
C GLU A 86 9.39 6.43 -2.45
N GLU A 87 8.85 7.60 -2.82
CA GLU A 87 7.41 7.84 -2.79
C GLU A 87 6.63 6.86 -3.70
N GLY A 88 7.15 6.55 -4.89
CA GLY A 88 6.56 5.59 -5.82
C GLY A 88 6.53 4.17 -5.25
N LEU A 89 7.62 3.71 -4.68
CA LEU A 89 7.73 2.38 -4.04
C LEU A 89 6.80 2.26 -2.83
N LEU A 90 6.78 3.27 -1.96
CA LEU A 90 5.91 3.30 -0.80
C LEU A 90 4.42 3.31 -1.19
N ALA A 91 4.05 4.09 -2.22
CA ALA A 91 2.69 4.13 -2.73
C ALA A 91 2.29 2.81 -3.40
N ALA A 92 3.16 2.21 -4.21
CA ALA A 92 2.90 0.93 -4.88
C ALA A 92 2.64 -0.19 -3.87
N ILE A 93 3.51 -0.35 -2.86
CA ILE A 93 3.31 -1.37 -1.83
C ILE A 93 2.13 -1.07 -0.91
N LEU A 94 1.84 0.20 -0.61
CA LEU A 94 0.68 0.58 0.18
C LEU A 94 -0.62 0.19 -0.51
N LEU A 95 -0.68 0.28 -1.83
CA LEU A 95 -1.88 0.07 -2.64
C LEU A 95 -1.97 -1.30 -3.31
N HIS A 96 -0.98 -2.19 -3.13
CA HIS A 96 -0.92 -3.47 -3.84
C HIS A 96 -2.19 -4.33 -3.68
N ASP A 97 -2.80 -4.29 -2.51
CA ASP A 97 -3.99 -5.07 -2.13
C ASP A 97 -5.30 -4.25 -2.15
N ILE A 98 -5.28 -3.02 -2.72
CA ILE A 98 -6.44 -2.12 -2.65
C ILE A 98 -7.68 -2.67 -3.35
N GLY A 99 -7.53 -3.56 -4.33
CA GLY A 99 -8.62 -4.17 -5.09
C GLY A 99 -9.39 -5.27 -4.36
N HIS A 100 -8.88 -5.76 -3.23
CA HIS A 100 -9.57 -6.82 -2.50
C HIS A 100 -10.93 -6.40 -1.95
N GLY A 101 -11.92 -7.31 -2.12
CA GLY A 101 -13.23 -7.24 -1.50
C GLY A 101 -13.31 -7.99 -0.16
N PRO A 102 -14.49 -7.97 0.50
CA PRO A 102 -14.77 -8.82 1.65
C PRO A 102 -14.58 -10.30 1.32
N TYR A 103 -14.10 -11.08 2.29
CA TYR A 103 -13.84 -12.53 2.18
C TYR A 103 -12.77 -12.93 1.15
N SER A 104 -12.07 -11.95 0.56
CA SER A 104 -10.87 -12.20 -0.24
C SER A 104 -11.07 -13.23 -1.37
N HIS A 105 -10.11 -14.16 -1.50
CA HIS A 105 -10.09 -15.18 -2.56
C HIS A 105 -11.31 -16.12 -2.55
N ALA A 106 -12.00 -16.29 -1.42
CA ALA A 106 -13.20 -17.15 -1.36
C ALA A 106 -14.34 -16.65 -2.25
N LEU A 107 -14.50 -15.33 -2.43
CA LEU A 107 -15.51 -14.76 -3.31
C LEU A 107 -15.04 -14.61 -4.76
N GLU A 108 -13.75 -14.42 -5.01
CA GLU A 108 -13.19 -14.38 -6.37
C GLU A 108 -13.50 -15.65 -7.15
N HIS A 109 -13.42 -16.81 -6.49
CA HIS A 109 -13.68 -18.10 -7.13
C HIS A 109 -15.15 -18.50 -7.19
N SER A 110 -16.03 -17.93 -6.34
CA SER A 110 -17.40 -18.43 -6.19
C SER A 110 -18.48 -17.49 -6.72
N ILE A 111 -18.28 -16.18 -6.76
CA ILE A 111 -19.32 -15.22 -7.09
C ILE A 111 -18.97 -14.32 -8.29
N VAL A 112 -17.69 -13.96 -8.45
CA VAL A 112 -17.23 -13.05 -9.52
C VAL A 112 -16.24 -13.81 -10.40
N GLY A 113 -16.74 -14.68 -11.27
CA GLY A 113 -15.88 -15.43 -12.20
C GLY A 113 -15.16 -14.48 -13.17
N GLY A 114 -13.82 -14.58 -13.21
CA GLY A 114 -12.99 -13.92 -14.22
C GLY A 114 -12.51 -12.51 -13.93
N VAL A 115 -12.75 -11.95 -12.75
CA VAL A 115 -12.18 -10.67 -12.33
C VAL A 115 -11.17 -10.90 -11.21
N HIS A 116 -9.91 -10.60 -11.48
CA HIS A 116 -8.84 -10.73 -10.48
C HIS A 116 -8.71 -9.44 -9.65
N HIS A 117 -8.36 -9.59 -8.36
CA HIS A 117 -8.18 -8.44 -7.47
C HIS A 117 -7.06 -7.49 -7.96
N GLU A 118 -6.10 -7.98 -8.72
CA GLU A 118 -5.05 -7.18 -9.35
C GLU A 118 -5.63 -6.21 -10.39
N ASP A 119 -6.60 -6.65 -11.22
CA ASP A 119 -7.28 -5.80 -12.20
C ASP A 119 -8.10 -4.71 -11.51
N ILE A 120 -8.76 -5.06 -10.39
CA ILE A 120 -9.48 -4.09 -9.57
C ILE A 120 -8.51 -3.12 -8.89
N SER A 121 -7.36 -3.60 -8.41
CA SER A 121 -6.31 -2.75 -7.83
C SER A 121 -5.80 -1.74 -8.85
N ALA A 122 -5.47 -2.18 -10.06
CA ALA A 122 -5.04 -1.30 -11.13
C ALA A 122 -6.11 -0.24 -11.47
N GLY A 123 -7.37 -0.64 -11.62
CA GLY A 123 -8.48 0.28 -11.90
C GLY A 123 -8.72 1.30 -10.77
N LEU A 124 -8.60 0.89 -9.50
CA LEU A 124 -8.70 1.80 -8.36
C LEU A 124 -7.50 2.75 -8.28
N MET A 125 -6.28 2.27 -8.56
CA MET A 125 -5.09 3.12 -8.61
C MET A 125 -5.20 4.16 -9.73
N ASP A 126 -5.71 3.79 -10.91
CA ASP A 126 -5.98 4.73 -12.01
C ASP A 126 -7.02 5.78 -11.62
N GLN A 127 -8.09 5.39 -10.92
CA GLN A 127 -9.07 6.37 -10.42
C GLN A 127 -8.43 7.32 -9.40
N MET A 128 -7.69 6.79 -8.43
CA MET A 128 -6.97 7.60 -7.44
C MET A 128 -5.95 8.52 -8.10
N ASN A 129 -5.29 8.07 -9.17
CA ASN A 129 -4.35 8.90 -9.93
C ASN A 129 -5.02 10.11 -10.55
N ARG A 130 -6.23 9.93 -11.10
CA ARG A 130 -7.05 11.05 -11.61
C ARG A 130 -7.42 12.03 -10.48
N ASP A 131 -7.87 11.51 -9.34
CA ASP A 131 -8.27 12.30 -8.16
C ASP A 131 -7.08 13.09 -7.57
N LEU A 132 -5.87 12.59 -7.77
CA LEU A 132 -4.59 13.15 -7.26
C LEU A 132 -3.76 13.87 -8.36
N ASN A 133 -4.40 14.27 -9.45
CA ASN A 133 -3.78 15.03 -10.54
C ASN A 133 -2.51 14.37 -11.13
N GLY A 134 -2.51 13.07 -11.29
CA GLY A 134 -1.39 12.31 -11.88
C GLY A 134 -0.25 11.97 -10.91
N GLY A 135 -0.37 12.31 -9.64
CA GLY A 135 0.69 12.11 -8.64
C GLY A 135 1.02 10.64 -8.35
N LEU A 136 0.18 9.70 -8.78
CA LEU A 136 0.35 8.27 -8.52
C LEU A 136 1.00 7.51 -9.69
N GLN A 137 1.32 8.18 -10.80
CA GLN A 137 1.77 7.52 -12.03
C GLN A 137 2.99 6.61 -11.82
N LEU A 138 4.01 7.07 -11.13
CA LEU A 138 5.22 6.27 -10.87
C LEU A 138 4.91 5.00 -10.05
N ALA A 139 4.00 5.09 -9.08
CA ALA A 139 3.57 3.93 -8.32
C ALA A 139 2.81 2.92 -9.18
N ILE A 140 1.99 3.38 -10.12
CA ILE A 140 1.28 2.54 -11.10
C ILE A 140 2.29 1.84 -12.02
N ASP A 141 3.29 2.55 -12.52
CA ASP A 141 4.34 1.99 -13.37
C ASP A 141 5.14 0.90 -12.63
N ILE A 142 5.45 1.13 -11.35
CA ILE A 142 6.11 0.15 -10.49
C ILE A 142 5.20 -1.07 -10.26
N PHE A 143 3.94 -0.86 -9.92
CA PHE A 143 2.96 -1.92 -9.67
C PHE A 143 2.77 -2.81 -10.90
N ASN A 144 2.73 -2.22 -12.10
CA ASN A 144 2.58 -2.92 -13.37
C ASN A 144 3.91 -3.48 -13.92
N ASN A 145 5.00 -3.38 -13.17
CA ASN A 145 6.35 -3.79 -13.59
C ASN A 145 6.83 -3.10 -14.89
N GLN A 146 6.44 -1.84 -15.07
CA GLN A 146 6.79 -1.01 -16.22
C GLN A 146 7.91 -0.01 -15.92
N TYR A 147 8.24 0.17 -14.63
CA TYR A 147 9.33 1.04 -14.22
C TYR A 147 10.67 0.32 -14.31
N HIS A 148 11.60 0.90 -15.06
CA HIS A 148 12.98 0.46 -15.14
C HIS A 148 13.88 1.56 -14.62
N LYS A 149 14.59 1.30 -13.52
CA LYS A 149 15.57 2.25 -12.98
C LYS A 149 16.68 2.45 -14.01
N PRO A 150 17.00 3.70 -14.40
CA PRO A 150 18.16 3.97 -15.25
C PRO A 150 19.44 3.44 -14.58
N LEU A 151 20.20 2.63 -15.30
CA LEU A 151 21.52 2.20 -14.85
C LEU A 151 22.44 3.43 -14.91
N SER A 152 22.96 3.84 -13.76
CA SER A 152 23.96 4.91 -13.61
C SER A 152 25.35 4.41 -13.98
#